data_d324b31bec7102c6a2e91728633adac5
#
_entry.id   d324b31bec7102c6a2e91728633adac5
#
_cell.length_a   1.000
_cell.length_b   1.000
_cell.length_c   1.000
_cell.angle_alpha   90.00
_cell.angle_beta   90.00
_cell.angle_gamma   90.00
#
_symmetry.space_group_name_H-M   'P 1'
#
loop_
_entity.id
_entity.type
_entity.pdbx_description
1 polymer ?
#
loop_
_entity_poly.entity_id
_entity_poly.type
_entity_poly.pdbx_seq_one_letter_code
_entity_poly.pdbx_strand_id
1 'polypeptide(L)'
;GSVGPDAKADYEAGYNMAEYFADADTSKYIVLTGGSSAGNYMHLQRAIGVLEALAEKEGLTYSEDVEKLAASEETTVVDTGKDDISITICPGYMTAPKGINNLKHAFVDGDYDAVFCTFNVDEIMKLITSKEEEQGSNIKVGAVDCFSQENHDEINTEDSFGNPKIDYIAGKYASMGGPAFAILYNAMAG
;
A
#
# COMPACT_ATOMS: atom_id res chain seq x y z
N GLY A 1 -0.61 29.75 1.87
CA GLY A 1 -0.53 28.42 2.49
C GLY A 1 -0.94 27.36 1.48
N SER A 2 -0.31 26.21 1.54
CA SER A 2 -0.74 25.03 0.79
C SER A 2 -1.68 24.19 1.66
N VAL A 3 -2.69 23.61 1.05
CA VAL A 3 -3.55 22.60 1.66
C VAL A 3 -3.29 21.31 0.90
N GLY A 4 -2.77 20.31 1.60
CA GLY A 4 -2.47 19.02 1.00
C GLY A 4 -1.78 18.10 2.00
N PRO A 5 -1.68 16.80 1.70
CA PRO A 5 -0.92 15.89 2.51
C PRO A 5 0.56 16.31 2.52
N ASP A 6 1.16 16.23 3.69
CA ASP A 6 2.60 16.36 3.86
C ASP A 6 3.26 14.97 3.98
N ALA A 7 4.58 14.93 4.01
CA ALA A 7 5.33 13.69 4.15
C ALA A 7 4.91 12.88 5.40
N LYS A 8 4.59 13.57 6.49
CA LYS A 8 4.14 12.93 7.73
C LYS A 8 2.79 12.22 7.53
N ALA A 9 1.83 12.88 6.87
CA ALA A 9 0.52 12.31 6.62
C ALA A 9 0.60 11.12 5.63
N ASP A 10 1.53 11.13 4.67
CA ASP A 10 1.79 10.00 3.79
C ASP A 10 2.41 8.82 4.55
N TYR A 11 3.40 9.09 5.38
CA TYR A 11 3.98 8.11 6.27
C TYR A 11 2.92 7.47 7.19
N GLU A 12 2.12 8.29 7.89
CA GLU A 12 1.06 7.81 8.78
C GLU A 12 0.01 6.96 8.05
N ALA A 13 -0.32 7.29 6.79
CA ALA A 13 -1.25 6.47 6.00
C ALA A 13 -0.70 5.05 5.76
N GLY A 14 0.58 4.92 5.45
CA GLY A 14 1.23 3.62 5.30
C GLY A 14 1.34 2.88 6.62
N TYR A 15 1.77 3.57 7.67
CA TYR A 15 1.93 3.00 9.00
C TYR A 15 0.61 2.42 9.54
N ASN A 16 -0.46 3.20 9.53
CA ASN A 16 -1.77 2.77 10.04
C ASN A 16 -2.36 1.62 9.21
N MET A 17 -2.11 1.59 7.91
CA MET A 17 -2.54 0.51 7.03
C MET A 17 -1.86 -0.82 7.43
N ALA A 18 -0.55 -0.81 7.65
CA ALA A 18 0.18 -2.00 8.05
C ALA A 18 -0.15 -2.41 9.50
N GLU A 19 -0.28 -1.44 10.42
CA GLU A 19 -0.71 -1.72 11.79
C GLU A 19 -2.05 -2.46 11.85
N TYR A 20 -2.98 -2.14 10.92
CA TYR A 20 -4.28 -2.78 10.85
C TYR A 20 -4.18 -4.28 10.50
N PHE A 21 -3.19 -4.69 9.70
CA PHE A 21 -3.05 -6.07 9.23
C PHE A 21 -2.01 -6.91 9.99
N ALA A 22 -1.14 -6.30 10.76
CA ALA A 22 -0.11 -7.03 11.51
C ALA A 22 -0.77 -7.82 12.66
N ASP A 23 -1.05 -9.07 12.41
CA ASP A 23 -1.67 -10.01 13.34
C ASP A 23 -1.06 -11.42 13.21
N ALA A 24 -1.50 -12.35 14.08
CA ALA A 24 -0.96 -13.71 14.11
C ALA A 24 -1.28 -14.57 12.88
N ASP A 25 -2.20 -14.11 12.02
CA ASP A 25 -2.66 -14.87 10.85
C ASP A 25 -2.00 -14.38 9.55
N THR A 26 -1.12 -13.38 9.62
CA THR A 26 -0.41 -12.81 8.47
C THR A 26 1.10 -12.94 8.64
N SER A 27 1.78 -13.48 7.64
CA SER A 27 3.23 -13.70 7.66
C SER A 27 3.93 -13.39 6.34
N LYS A 28 3.16 -13.29 5.25
CA LYS A 28 3.67 -13.04 3.90
C LYS A 28 3.09 -11.74 3.34
N TYR A 29 3.90 -10.72 3.31
CA TYR A 29 3.49 -9.38 2.93
C TYR A 29 4.08 -8.97 1.59
N ILE A 30 3.30 -8.26 0.76
CA ILE A 30 3.83 -7.53 -0.39
C ILE A 30 3.50 -6.04 -0.27
N VAL A 31 4.52 -5.21 -0.44
CA VAL A 31 4.42 -3.75 -0.44
C VAL A 31 4.57 -3.26 -1.88
N LEU A 32 3.49 -2.76 -2.44
CA LEU A 32 3.46 -2.19 -3.78
C LEU A 32 3.81 -0.71 -3.71
N THR A 33 4.89 -0.31 -4.35
CA THR A 33 5.40 1.06 -4.35
C THR A 33 5.70 1.53 -5.78
N GLY A 34 5.96 2.83 -5.94
CA GLY A 34 6.39 3.40 -7.22
C GLY A 34 7.88 3.21 -7.52
N GLY A 35 8.67 2.87 -6.49
CA GLY A 35 10.12 2.97 -6.59
C GLY A 35 10.59 4.42 -6.72
N SER A 36 11.90 4.65 -6.79
CA SER A 36 12.45 6.00 -6.91
C SER A 36 12.20 6.61 -8.30
N SER A 37 12.16 5.79 -9.35
CA SER A 37 11.99 6.23 -10.73
C SER A 37 10.60 6.75 -11.07
N ALA A 38 9.58 6.39 -10.30
CA ALA A 38 8.24 6.96 -10.46
C ALA A 38 8.16 8.45 -10.11
N GLY A 39 9.19 8.98 -9.43
CA GLY A 39 9.25 10.37 -9.01
C GLY A 39 8.17 10.79 -8.03
N ASN A 40 7.48 9.83 -7.43
CA ASN A 40 6.36 10.08 -6.52
C ASN A 40 6.79 9.86 -5.06
N TYR A 41 7.20 10.95 -4.41
CA TYR A 41 7.64 10.93 -3.02
C TYR A 41 6.58 10.37 -2.04
N MET A 42 5.30 10.55 -2.35
CA MET A 42 4.21 10.04 -1.50
C MET A 42 4.24 8.51 -1.39
N HIS A 43 4.48 7.81 -2.50
CA HIS A 43 4.57 6.34 -2.49
C HIS A 43 5.71 5.86 -1.61
N LEU A 44 6.86 6.56 -1.63
CA LEU A 44 8.01 6.23 -0.79
C LEU A 44 7.68 6.42 0.69
N GLN A 45 7.07 7.54 1.07
CA GLN A 45 6.71 7.79 2.46
C GLN A 45 5.68 6.78 2.99
N ARG A 46 4.71 6.41 2.19
CA ARG A 46 3.74 5.36 2.53
C ARG A 46 4.41 4.00 2.69
N ALA A 47 5.33 3.63 1.79
CA ALA A 47 6.08 2.38 1.89
C ALA A 47 6.99 2.34 3.12
N ILE A 48 7.66 3.45 3.45
CA ILE A 48 8.45 3.59 4.69
C ILE A 48 7.55 3.34 5.91
N GLY A 49 6.38 4.00 5.96
CA GLY A 49 5.43 3.80 7.05
C GLY A 49 4.98 2.34 7.20
N VAL A 50 4.69 1.65 6.09
CA VAL A 50 4.36 0.21 6.10
C VAL A 50 5.50 -0.61 6.70
N LEU A 51 6.73 -0.42 6.22
CA LEU A 51 7.89 -1.19 6.66
C LEU A 51 8.20 -0.97 8.14
N GLU A 52 8.14 0.26 8.61
CA GLU A 52 8.39 0.57 10.03
C GLU A 52 7.29 0.00 10.94
N ALA A 53 6.02 0.06 10.53
CA ALA A 53 4.93 -0.56 11.27
C ALA A 53 5.09 -2.08 11.37
N LEU A 54 5.43 -2.76 10.26
CA LEU A 54 5.70 -4.19 10.28
C LEU A 54 6.92 -4.52 11.16
N ALA A 55 8.00 -3.73 11.09
CA ALA A 55 9.16 -3.92 11.95
C ALA A 55 8.79 -3.84 13.43
N GLU A 56 7.98 -2.85 13.81
CA GLU A 56 7.54 -2.66 15.19
C GLU A 56 6.62 -3.79 15.67
N LYS A 57 5.58 -4.11 14.87
CA LYS A 57 4.55 -5.08 15.27
C LYS A 57 5.05 -6.51 15.26
N GLU A 58 5.82 -6.87 14.24
CA GLU A 58 6.37 -8.21 14.08
C GLU A 58 7.75 -8.39 14.75
N GLY A 59 8.33 -7.32 15.29
CA GLY A 59 9.65 -7.35 15.91
C GLY A 59 10.76 -7.71 14.92
N LEU A 60 10.75 -7.08 13.74
CA LEU A 60 11.71 -7.33 12.66
C LEU A 60 12.94 -6.44 12.79
N THR A 61 14.03 -6.89 12.19
CA THR A 61 15.27 -6.11 12.06
C THR A 61 15.76 -6.25 10.62
N TYR A 62 15.54 -5.21 9.82
CA TYR A 62 15.99 -5.22 8.43
C TYR A 62 17.51 -5.10 8.32
N SER A 63 18.09 -5.81 7.36
CA SER A 63 19.53 -5.72 7.06
C SER A 63 19.89 -4.45 6.28
N GLU A 64 18.90 -3.77 5.70
CA GLU A 64 19.07 -2.52 4.96
C GLU A 64 18.21 -1.40 5.55
N ASP A 65 18.59 -0.17 5.22
CA ASP A 65 17.83 1.03 5.57
C ASP A 65 16.44 1.03 4.93
N VAL A 66 15.41 1.39 5.70
CA VAL A 66 14.00 1.37 5.26
C VAL A 66 13.74 2.29 4.08
N GLU A 67 14.40 3.47 4.05
CA GLU A 67 14.27 4.41 2.94
C GLU A 67 14.83 3.81 1.64
N LYS A 68 15.94 3.07 1.74
CA LYS A 68 16.55 2.39 0.61
C LYS A 68 15.69 1.23 0.11
N LEU A 69 15.12 0.45 1.03
CA LEU A 69 14.17 -0.61 0.70
C LEU A 69 12.94 -0.05 -0.03
N ALA A 70 12.30 1.00 0.51
CA ALA A 70 11.13 1.64 -0.09
C ALA A 70 11.42 2.21 -1.49
N ALA A 71 12.65 2.66 -1.74
CA ALA A 71 13.10 3.24 -3.01
C ALA A 71 13.56 2.19 -4.04
N SER A 72 13.45 0.90 -3.75
CA SER A 72 13.89 -0.17 -4.66
C SER A 72 13.27 -0.04 -6.05
N GLU A 73 14.08 -0.25 -7.09
CA GLU A 73 13.66 -0.27 -8.50
C GLU A 73 13.38 -1.68 -9.04
N GLU A 74 13.70 -2.69 -8.26
CA GLU A 74 13.49 -4.10 -8.59
C GLU A 74 12.68 -4.77 -7.47
N THR A 75 11.89 -5.78 -7.82
CA THR A 75 11.22 -6.62 -6.83
C THR A 75 12.25 -7.26 -5.92
N THR A 76 12.13 -7.04 -4.62
CA THR A 76 13.11 -7.43 -3.62
C THR A 76 12.44 -8.14 -2.45
N VAL A 77 12.91 -9.32 -2.10
CA VAL A 77 12.55 -9.97 -0.84
C VAL A 77 13.43 -9.39 0.25
N VAL A 78 12.80 -8.84 1.28
CA VAL A 78 13.48 -8.16 2.38
C VAL A 78 14.03 -9.20 3.36
N ASP A 79 15.28 -9.03 3.77
CA ASP A 79 15.81 -9.76 4.91
C ASP A 79 15.23 -9.15 6.20
N THR A 80 14.29 -9.87 6.80
CA THR A 80 13.54 -9.45 7.99
C THR A 80 14.19 -9.84 9.31
N GLY A 81 15.26 -10.62 9.24
CA GLY A 81 15.87 -11.24 10.43
C GLY A 81 15.02 -12.38 11.05
N LYS A 82 13.92 -12.77 10.40
CA LYS A 82 13.04 -13.88 10.82
C LYS A 82 12.73 -14.79 9.64
N ASP A 83 12.70 -16.10 9.88
CA ASP A 83 12.43 -17.11 8.84
C ASP A 83 10.92 -17.30 8.57
N ASP A 84 10.07 -16.90 9.50
CA ASP A 84 8.61 -17.07 9.45
C ASP A 84 7.86 -15.86 8.91
N ILE A 85 8.53 -14.72 8.72
CA ILE A 85 7.96 -13.50 8.18
C ILE A 85 8.65 -13.13 6.85
N SER A 86 7.89 -13.03 5.78
CA SER A 86 8.36 -12.62 4.46
C SER A 86 7.76 -11.28 4.04
N ILE A 87 8.59 -10.37 3.59
CA ILE A 87 8.18 -9.09 3.00
C ILE A 87 8.79 -8.98 1.61
N THR A 88 7.94 -8.77 0.60
CA THR A 88 8.36 -8.48 -0.77
C THR A 88 8.06 -7.01 -1.07
N ILE A 89 9.05 -6.24 -1.47
CA ILE A 89 8.86 -4.90 -2.01
C ILE A 89 8.78 -5.02 -3.53
N CYS A 90 7.70 -4.49 -4.12
CA CYS A 90 7.47 -4.52 -5.54
C CYS A 90 7.23 -3.10 -6.07
N PRO A 91 8.16 -2.53 -6.86
CA PRO A 91 7.96 -1.25 -7.55
C PRO A 91 7.02 -1.43 -8.75
N GLY A 92 5.75 -1.66 -8.44
CA GLY A 92 4.69 -2.09 -9.37
C GLY A 92 3.81 -0.96 -9.90
N TYR A 93 4.12 0.32 -9.61
CA TYR A 93 3.31 1.43 -10.09
C TYR A 93 3.27 1.47 -11.62
N MET A 94 2.07 1.54 -12.19
CA MET A 94 1.80 1.32 -13.62
C MET A 94 2.60 2.23 -14.55
N THR A 95 2.88 3.46 -14.14
CA THR A 95 3.66 4.43 -14.93
C THR A 95 5.18 4.30 -14.71
N ALA A 96 5.62 3.50 -13.74
CA ALA A 96 7.04 3.22 -13.57
C ALA A 96 7.55 2.35 -14.74
N PRO A 97 8.80 2.55 -15.21
CA PRO A 97 9.33 1.91 -16.43
C PRO A 97 9.20 0.39 -16.47
N LYS A 98 9.24 -0.27 -15.32
CA LYS A 98 9.12 -1.74 -15.19
C LYS A 98 7.88 -2.18 -14.40
N GLY A 99 7.02 -1.25 -13.98
CA GLY A 99 5.98 -1.47 -12.99
C GLY A 99 5.08 -2.68 -13.29
N ILE A 100 4.51 -2.76 -14.50
CA ILE A 100 3.64 -3.88 -14.89
C ILE A 100 4.40 -5.22 -14.87
N ASN A 101 5.65 -5.25 -15.33
CA ASN A 101 6.43 -6.49 -15.33
C ASN A 101 6.80 -6.91 -13.91
N ASN A 102 7.17 -5.97 -13.05
CA ASN A 102 7.45 -6.24 -11.64
C ASN A 102 6.23 -6.84 -10.94
N LEU A 103 5.03 -6.25 -11.14
CA LEU A 103 3.77 -6.78 -10.62
C LEU A 103 3.50 -8.21 -11.08
N LYS A 104 3.58 -8.46 -12.39
CA LYS A 104 3.32 -9.79 -12.93
C LYS A 104 4.26 -10.84 -12.35
N HIS A 105 5.55 -10.54 -12.26
CA HIS A 105 6.53 -11.46 -11.70
C HIS A 105 6.28 -11.68 -10.21
N ALA A 106 6.05 -10.63 -9.43
CA ALA A 106 5.82 -10.76 -8.00
C ALA A 106 4.60 -11.65 -7.69
N PHE A 107 3.49 -11.47 -8.42
CA PHE A 107 2.27 -12.27 -8.21
C PHE A 107 2.33 -13.67 -8.81
N VAL A 108 3.23 -13.97 -9.75
CA VAL A 108 3.51 -15.33 -10.22
C VAL A 108 4.42 -16.09 -9.26
N ASP A 109 5.45 -15.41 -8.75
CA ASP A 109 6.54 -16.06 -8.02
C ASP A 109 6.27 -16.20 -6.51
N GLY A 110 5.33 -15.44 -5.93
CA GLY A 110 5.04 -15.38 -4.49
C GLY A 110 3.59 -15.64 -4.12
N ASP A 111 3.36 -16.24 -2.94
CA ASP A 111 2.08 -16.26 -2.25
C ASP A 111 2.08 -15.21 -1.15
N TYR A 112 0.93 -14.57 -0.92
CA TYR A 112 0.81 -13.45 0.01
C TYR A 112 -0.42 -13.58 0.90
N ASP A 113 -0.29 -13.16 2.15
CA ASP A 113 -1.40 -13.03 3.10
C ASP A 113 -1.96 -11.61 3.10
N ALA A 114 -1.11 -10.60 2.80
CA ALA A 114 -1.54 -9.22 2.70
C ALA A 114 -0.78 -8.43 1.62
N VAL A 115 -1.51 -7.54 0.96
CA VAL A 115 -1.02 -6.55 -0.02
C VAL A 115 -1.17 -5.15 0.56
N PHE A 116 -0.09 -4.40 0.61
CA PHE A 116 -0.09 -2.97 0.94
C PHE A 116 0.13 -2.16 -0.32
N CYS A 117 -0.93 -1.57 -0.87
CA CYS A 117 -0.85 -0.75 -2.07
C CYS A 117 -0.70 0.72 -1.69
N THR A 118 0.47 1.31 -1.97
CA THR A 118 0.76 2.72 -1.65
C THR A 118 0.16 3.71 -2.66
N PHE A 119 -0.57 3.22 -3.65
CA PHE A 119 -1.29 3.96 -4.68
C PHE A 119 -2.69 3.37 -4.88
N ASN A 120 -3.45 3.89 -5.85
CA ASN A 120 -4.79 3.37 -6.14
C ASN A 120 -4.73 1.91 -6.61
N VAL A 121 -5.55 1.06 -6.01
CA VAL A 121 -5.54 -0.40 -6.20
C VAL A 121 -6.35 -0.88 -7.42
N ASP A 122 -7.19 -0.04 -8.02
CA ASP A 122 -8.15 -0.41 -9.08
C ASP A 122 -7.49 -1.23 -10.20
N GLU A 123 -6.32 -0.77 -10.65
CA GLU A 123 -5.62 -1.41 -11.78
C GLU A 123 -5.04 -2.78 -11.46
N ILE A 124 -4.87 -3.11 -10.18
CA ILE A 124 -4.25 -4.37 -9.74
C ILE A 124 -5.24 -5.35 -9.09
N MET A 125 -6.48 -4.93 -8.82
CA MET A 125 -7.48 -5.80 -8.17
C MET A 125 -7.68 -7.14 -8.91
N LYS A 126 -7.65 -7.13 -10.24
CA LYS A 126 -7.75 -8.37 -11.02
C LYS A 126 -6.58 -9.32 -10.81
N LEU A 127 -5.38 -8.79 -10.61
CA LEU A 127 -4.19 -9.60 -10.30
C LEU A 127 -4.31 -10.21 -8.91
N ILE A 128 -4.77 -9.43 -7.93
CA ILE A 128 -4.99 -9.89 -6.55
C ILE A 128 -6.03 -11.01 -6.54
N THR A 129 -7.22 -10.78 -7.13
CA THR A 129 -8.28 -11.79 -7.20
C THR A 129 -7.82 -13.09 -7.89
N SER A 130 -7.08 -12.96 -9.01
CA SER A 130 -6.53 -14.14 -9.69
C SER A 130 -5.52 -14.89 -8.82
N LYS A 131 -4.73 -14.17 -8.02
CA LYS A 131 -3.76 -14.78 -7.10
C LYS A 131 -4.43 -15.48 -5.93
N GLU A 132 -5.47 -14.91 -5.36
CA GLU A 132 -6.29 -15.56 -4.32
C GLU A 132 -6.85 -16.89 -4.81
N GLU A 133 -7.40 -16.91 -6.03
CA GLU A 133 -7.92 -18.14 -6.65
C GLU A 133 -6.80 -19.18 -6.87
N GLU A 134 -5.63 -18.74 -7.32
CA GLU A 134 -4.48 -19.61 -7.57
C GLU A 134 -3.91 -20.21 -6.28
N GLN A 135 -3.69 -19.40 -5.26
CA GLN A 135 -3.14 -19.85 -3.98
C GLN A 135 -4.19 -20.55 -3.08
N GLY A 136 -5.48 -20.38 -3.36
CA GLY A 136 -6.57 -21.01 -2.63
C GLY A 136 -6.83 -20.41 -1.24
N SER A 137 -6.42 -19.15 -1.04
CA SER A 137 -6.63 -18.41 0.21
C SER A 137 -6.82 -16.92 -0.04
N ASN A 138 -7.52 -16.24 0.87
CA ASN A 138 -7.73 -14.80 0.83
C ASN A 138 -6.40 -14.03 0.97
N ILE A 139 -6.34 -12.86 0.35
CA ILE A 139 -5.29 -11.87 0.52
C ILE A 139 -5.92 -10.60 1.09
N LYS A 140 -5.51 -10.19 2.28
CA LYS A 140 -5.94 -8.91 2.87
C LYS A 140 -5.39 -7.75 2.04
N VAL A 141 -6.25 -6.80 1.67
CA VAL A 141 -5.88 -5.68 0.78
C VAL A 141 -6.01 -4.35 1.50
N GLY A 142 -4.89 -3.68 1.66
CA GLY A 142 -4.82 -2.29 2.09
C GLY A 142 -4.41 -1.36 0.95
N ALA A 143 -5.10 -0.23 0.81
CA ALA A 143 -4.86 0.73 -0.26
C ALA A 143 -4.94 2.17 0.21
N VAL A 144 -4.47 3.10 -0.62
CA VAL A 144 -4.51 4.53 -0.36
C VAL A 144 -5.17 5.24 -1.54
N ASP A 145 -5.95 6.29 -1.24
CA ASP A 145 -6.57 7.17 -2.23
C ASP A 145 -7.58 6.49 -3.20
N CYS A 146 -8.32 5.52 -2.69
CA CYS A 146 -9.34 4.79 -3.42
C CYS A 146 -10.72 5.42 -3.17
N PHE A 147 -11.20 6.27 -4.07
CA PHE A 147 -12.45 7.04 -3.90
C PHE A 147 -13.45 6.85 -5.05
N SER A 148 -13.21 5.91 -5.94
CA SER A 148 -14.15 5.59 -7.01
C SER A 148 -15.38 4.87 -6.47
N GLN A 149 -16.49 4.87 -7.25
CA GLN A 149 -17.65 4.04 -6.93
C GLN A 149 -17.27 2.55 -6.94
N GLU A 150 -16.33 2.18 -7.82
CA GLU A 150 -15.81 0.81 -7.91
C GLU A 150 -15.13 0.39 -6.61
N ASN A 151 -14.28 1.22 -6.01
CA ASN A 151 -13.67 0.92 -4.71
C ASN A 151 -14.70 0.82 -3.59
N HIS A 152 -15.73 1.68 -3.60
CA HIS A 152 -16.83 1.58 -2.65
C HIS A 152 -17.56 0.23 -2.79
N ASP A 153 -17.80 -0.21 -4.00
CA ASP A 153 -18.46 -1.48 -4.27
C ASP A 153 -17.56 -2.66 -3.86
N GLU A 154 -16.25 -2.57 -4.06
CA GLU A 154 -15.28 -3.60 -3.67
C GLU A 154 -15.11 -3.75 -2.15
N ILE A 155 -15.21 -2.67 -1.37
CA ILE A 155 -15.28 -2.75 0.10
C ILE A 155 -16.55 -3.48 0.56
N ASN A 156 -17.65 -3.31 -0.16
CA ASN A 156 -18.96 -3.86 0.20
C ASN A 156 -19.27 -5.19 -0.51
N THR A 157 -18.33 -5.70 -1.30
CA THR A 157 -18.47 -6.96 -2.04
C THR A 157 -17.48 -7.97 -1.50
N GLU A 158 -17.98 -9.16 -1.20
CA GLU A 158 -17.15 -10.27 -0.76
C GLU A 158 -16.40 -10.92 -1.95
N ASP A 159 -15.19 -11.38 -1.67
CA ASP A 159 -14.41 -12.24 -2.54
C ASP A 159 -14.93 -13.68 -2.53
N SER A 160 -14.22 -14.60 -3.19
CA SER A 160 -14.60 -16.04 -3.21
C SER A 160 -14.39 -16.74 -1.86
N PHE A 161 -13.80 -16.10 -0.88
CA PHE A 161 -13.53 -16.62 0.47
C PHE A 161 -14.45 -15.99 1.54
N GLY A 162 -15.34 -15.07 1.15
CA GLY A 162 -16.29 -14.41 2.04
C GLY A 162 -15.71 -13.22 2.80
N ASN A 163 -14.62 -12.62 2.28
CA ASN A 163 -14.02 -11.41 2.85
C ASN A 163 -14.24 -10.21 1.93
N PRO A 164 -14.17 -8.96 2.44
CA PRO A 164 -14.16 -7.78 1.60
C PRO A 164 -13.00 -7.86 0.59
N LYS A 165 -13.23 -7.42 -0.65
CA LYS A 165 -12.16 -7.36 -1.66
C LYS A 165 -11.09 -6.33 -1.34
N ILE A 166 -11.45 -5.28 -0.59
CA ILE A 166 -10.53 -4.30 -0.02
C ILE A 166 -10.86 -4.19 1.47
N ASP A 167 -9.90 -4.50 2.33
CA ASP A 167 -10.11 -4.54 3.78
C ASP A 167 -9.85 -3.19 4.44
N TYR A 168 -8.98 -2.36 3.85
CA TYR A 168 -8.59 -1.08 4.42
C TYR A 168 -8.30 -0.03 3.37
N ILE A 169 -8.88 1.16 3.51
CA ILE A 169 -8.54 2.32 2.69
C ILE A 169 -8.10 3.49 3.56
N ALA A 170 -6.87 3.94 3.37
CA ALA A 170 -6.39 5.20 3.90
C ALA A 170 -6.86 6.34 3.00
N GLY A 171 -7.83 7.11 3.46
CA GLY A 171 -8.39 8.22 2.69
C GLY A 171 -7.76 9.56 3.08
N LYS A 172 -7.15 10.24 2.12
CA LYS A 172 -6.55 11.56 2.34
C LYS A 172 -7.30 12.72 1.68
N TYR A 173 -7.83 12.51 0.50
CA TYR A 173 -8.29 13.60 -0.35
C TYR A 173 -9.71 14.09 -0.04
N ALA A 174 -10.56 13.26 0.52
CA ALA A 174 -11.94 13.64 0.84
C ALA A 174 -12.04 14.80 1.85
N SER A 175 -11.04 14.94 2.73
CA SER A 175 -10.99 16.00 3.75
C SER A 175 -10.35 17.31 3.27
N MET A 176 -9.69 17.35 2.11
CA MET A 176 -8.94 18.53 1.66
C MET A 176 -9.83 19.63 1.06
N GLY A 177 -10.94 19.26 0.48
CA GLY A 177 -11.87 20.23 -0.13
C GLY A 177 -12.45 21.23 0.88
N GLY A 178 -12.82 20.78 2.06
CA GLY A 178 -13.37 21.64 3.12
C GLY A 178 -12.40 22.69 3.62
N PRO A 179 -11.20 22.35 4.09
CA PRO A 179 -10.19 23.32 4.49
C PRO A 179 -9.76 24.27 3.38
N ALA A 180 -9.58 23.80 2.14
CA ALA A 180 -9.23 24.64 1.01
C ALA A 180 -10.33 25.67 0.72
N PHE A 181 -11.60 25.23 0.74
CA PHE A 181 -12.74 26.14 0.57
C PHE A 181 -12.82 27.17 1.72
N ALA A 182 -12.61 26.76 2.97
CA ALA A 182 -12.64 27.66 4.10
C ALA A 182 -11.54 28.73 4.03
N ILE A 183 -10.33 28.38 3.60
CA ILE A 183 -9.23 29.31 3.38
C ILE A 183 -9.58 30.32 2.29
N LEU A 184 -10.10 29.86 1.15
CA LEU A 184 -10.53 30.72 0.05
C LEU A 184 -11.66 31.64 0.48
N TYR A 185 -12.68 31.13 1.16
CA TYR A 185 -13.81 31.89 1.64
C TYR A 185 -13.36 33.02 2.61
N ASN A 186 -12.53 32.69 3.58
CA ASN A 186 -12.01 33.68 4.52
C ASN A 186 -11.14 34.75 3.83
N ALA A 187 -10.34 34.36 2.84
CA ALA A 187 -9.53 35.31 2.06
C ALA A 187 -10.38 36.26 1.18
N MET A 188 -11.56 35.84 0.75
CA MET A 188 -12.49 36.64 -0.05
C MET A 188 -13.43 37.48 0.82
N ALA A 189 -13.72 37.06 2.03
CA ALA A 189 -14.64 37.75 2.96
C ALA A 189 -13.97 38.87 3.77
N GLY A 190 -12.65 39.06 3.62
CA GLY A 190 -11.89 40.17 4.24
C GLY A 190 -11.33 39.89 5.57
#